data_bf69f56370ddb1d1d1004ecc6755f456
#
_entry.id   bf69f56370ddb1d1d1004ecc6755f456
#
_cell.length_a   1.000
_cell.length_b   1.000
_cell.length_c   1.000
_cell.angle_alpha   90.00
_cell.angle_beta   90.00
_cell.angle_gamma   90.00
#
_symmetry.space_group_name_H-M   'P 1'
#
loop_
_entity.id
_entity.type
_entity.pdbx_description
1 polymer ?
#
loop_
_entity_poly.entity_id
_entity_poly.type
_entity_poly.pdbx_seq_one_letter_code
_entity_poly.pdbx_strand_id
1 'polypeptide(L)'
;MLFRSKSSAINAITSQKKLARTSKTPGRTQQLVFFEIDEQRRFVDLPGYGYAKVPAKVQKQWQQFTERYFQKRISLRGIFLIMDIRHPMTAFDQQMIDWCAYCGKSLHVVLTKSDKLRYGAAKTALLDVGRQLDRISVPTTVQLFSATAKTGIDDAQIGRAHV
;
A
#
# COMPACT_ATOMS: atom_id res chain seq x y z
N MET A 1 -5.79 12.96 -1.85
CA MET A 1 -4.54 13.37 -1.16
C MET A 1 -3.73 12.16 -0.64
N LEU A 2 -3.79 11.04 -1.40
CA LEU A 2 -3.20 9.72 -1.04
C LEU A 2 -1.67 9.62 -1.23
N PHE A 3 -1.06 10.49 -2.02
CA PHE A 3 0.32 10.30 -2.52
C PHE A 3 1.44 10.60 -1.54
N ARG A 4 1.23 11.51 -0.61
CA ARG A 4 2.19 11.74 0.48
C ARG A 4 2.28 10.54 1.42
N SER A 5 1.24 9.71 1.49
CA SER A 5 1.20 8.56 2.40
C SER A 5 2.12 7.44 1.94
N LYS A 6 2.10 7.08 0.63
CA LYS A 6 2.90 5.96 0.11
C LYS A 6 4.41 6.21 0.24
N SER A 7 4.90 7.32 -0.33
CA SER A 7 6.33 7.66 -0.20
C SER A 7 6.76 7.92 1.25
N SER A 8 5.88 8.50 2.08
CA SER A 8 6.16 8.69 3.50
C SER A 8 6.21 7.35 4.25
N ALA A 9 5.33 6.41 3.91
CA ALA A 9 5.34 5.06 4.47
C ALA A 9 6.61 4.31 4.05
N ILE A 10 6.97 4.32 2.76
CA ILE A 10 8.21 3.71 2.28
C ILE A 10 9.42 4.26 3.04
N ASN A 11 9.56 5.58 3.13
CA ASN A 11 10.68 6.22 3.83
C ASN A 11 10.73 5.85 5.32
N ALA A 12 9.58 5.76 5.99
CA ALA A 12 9.51 5.39 7.39
C ALA A 12 9.84 3.90 7.61
N ILE A 13 9.24 3.01 6.81
CA ILE A 13 9.47 1.56 6.92
C ILE A 13 10.91 1.17 6.61
N THR A 14 11.55 1.86 5.66
CA THR A 14 12.95 1.61 5.31
C THR A 14 13.95 2.33 6.22
N SER A 15 13.47 3.18 7.13
CA SER A 15 14.31 4.07 7.96
C SER A 15 15.22 4.99 7.15
N GLN A 16 14.91 5.20 5.87
CA GLN A 16 15.71 6.03 4.95
C GLN A 16 14.98 7.33 4.62
N LYS A 17 15.56 8.45 5.01
CA LYS A 17 15.03 9.78 4.65
C LYS A 17 15.20 10.03 3.15
N LYS A 18 14.11 10.39 2.45
CA LYS A 18 14.11 10.76 1.02
C LYS A 18 14.41 9.60 0.03
N LEU A 19 14.34 8.34 0.44
CA LEU A 19 14.44 7.20 -0.48
C LEU A 19 13.35 7.29 -1.55
N ALA A 20 12.09 7.37 -1.14
CA ALA A 20 10.99 7.68 -2.02
C ALA A 20 10.74 9.20 -2.04
N ARG A 21 10.82 9.81 -3.22
CA ARG A 21 10.56 11.26 -3.36
C ARG A 21 9.08 11.56 -3.15
N THR A 22 8.79 12.38 -2.14
CA THR A 22 7.44 12.89 -1.92
C THR A 22 7.16 14.01 -2.92
N SER A 23 6.26 13.80 -3.87
CA SER A 23 5.82 14.82 -4.82
C SER A 23 4.50 15.46 -4.39
N LYS A 24 4.35 16.76 -4.61
CA LYS A 24 3.06 17.46 -4.47
C LYS A 24 2.17 17.26 -5.71
N THR A 25 2.78 16.85 -6.83
CA THR A 25 2.09 16.67 -8.11
C THR A 25 1.69 15.20 -8.28
N PRO A 26 0.41 14.92 -8.43
CA PRO A 26 -0.10 13.59 -8.66
C PRO A 26 0.32 13.03 -10.05
N GLY A 27 0.48 11.68 -10.14
CA GLY A 27 0.73 11.00 -11.43
C GLY A 27 2.15 11.12 -11.99
N ARG A 28 3.12 11.55 -11.19
CA ARG A 28 4.50 11.72 -11.66
C ARG A 28 5.24 10.39 -11.85
N THR A 29 4.88 9.36 -11.12
CA THR A 29 5.51 8.04 -11.23
C THR A 29 4.78 7.25 -12.31
N GLN A 30 5.31 7.25 -13.52
CA GLN A 30 4.83 6.43 -14.65
C GLN A 30 5.64 5.14 -14.81
N GLN A 31 6.64 4.94 -13.98
CA GLN A 31 7.57 3.82 -14.02
C GLN A 31 7.56 3.06 -12.69
N LEU A 32 7.95 1.79 -12.73
CA LEU A 32 8.26 1.04 -11.52
C LEU A 32 9.54 1.59 -10.90
N VAL A 33 9.49 1.92 -9.63
CA VAL A 33 10.67 2.31 -8.87
C VAL A 33 11.03 1.21 -7.89
N PHE A 34 12.23 0.68 -8.00
CA PHE A 34 12.74 -0.36 -7.13
C PHE A 34 13.57 0.27 -6.02
N PHE A 35 13.21 -0.05 -4.78
CA PHE A 35 13.97 0.35 -3.60
C PHE A 35 14.61 -0.89 -2.98
N GLU A 36 15.91 -0.95 -2.97
CA GLU A 36 16.66 -2.01 -2.32
C GLU A 36 16.57 -1.86 -0.80
N ILE A 37 16.18 -2.93 -0.12
CA ILE A 37 16.07 -2.98 1.34
C ILE A 37 17.29 -3.68 1.89
N ASP A 38 17.64 -4.80 1.27
CA ASP A 38 18.84 -5.60 1.52
C ASP A 38 19.18 -6.42 0.24
N GLU A 39 20.17 -7.28 0.32
CA GLU A 39 20.65 -8.06 -0.82
C GLU A 39 19.56 -8.92 -1.49
N GLN A 40 18.53 -9.34 -0.74
CA GLN A 40 17.50 -10.27 -1.20
C GLN A 40 16.13 -9.62 -1.41
N ARG A 41 15.86 -8.45 -0.79
CA ARG A 41 14.54 -7.86 -0.74
C ARG A 41 14.49 -6.44 -1.31
N ARG A 42 13.45 -6.19 -2.09
CA ARG A 42 13.18 -4.88 -2.69
C ARG A 42 11.72 -4.50 -2.53
N PHE A 43 11.48 -3.24 -2.21
CA PHE A 43 10.17 -2.65 -2.43
C PHE A 43 10.06 -2.18 -3.88
N VAL A 44 8.89 -2.41 -4.46
CA VAL A 44 8.56 -1.89 -5.79
C VAL A 44 7.43 -0.89 -5.64
N ASP A 45 7.72 0.37 -5.92
CA ASP A 45 6.72 1.44 -5.93
C ASP A 45 6.00 1.41 -7.27
N LEU A 46 4.73 1.00 -7.23
CA LEU A 46 3.87 0.98 -8.40
C LEU A 46 3.33 2.38 -8.70
N PRO A 47 3.09 2.73 -9.97
CA PRO A 47 2.39 3.96 -10.31
C PRO A 47 1.08 4.07 -9.55
N GLY A 48 0.80 5.24 -8.97
CA GLY A 48 -0.43 5.46 -8.24
C GLY A 48 -1.65 5.49 -9.18
N TYR A 49 -2.58 4.59 -9.00
CA TYR A 49 -3.77 4.40 -9.83
C TYR A 49 -5.03 5.13 -9.30
N GLY A 50 -4.96 5.71 -8.11
CA GLY A 50 -6.10 6.39 -7.45
C GLY A 50 -6.34 7.85 -7.86
N TYR A 51 -5.91 8.29 -9.04
CA TYR A 51 -6.11 9.67 -9.48
C TYR A 51 -7.41 9.90 -10.21
N ALA A 52 -8.31 10.64 -9.61
CA ALA A 52 -9.53 11.16 -10.25
C ALA A 52 -9.25 12.07 -11.47
N LYS A 53 -8.02 12.51 -11.67
CA LYS A 53 -7.64 13.47 -12.74
C LYS A 53 -6.81 12.85 -13.86
N VAL A 54 -6.68 11.53 -13.90
CA VAL A 54 -5.95 10.85 -14.98
C VAL A 54 -6.95 10.43 -16.04
N PRO A 55 -6.66 10.67 -17.35
CA PRO A 55 -7.53 10.23 -18.43
C PRO A 55 -7.85 8.72 -18.32
N ALA A 56 -9.08 8.34 -18.57
CA ALA A 56 -9.55 6.94 -18.44
C ALA A 56 -8.68 5.93 -19.23
N LYS A 57 -8.16 6.35 -20.39
CA LYS A 57 -7.23 5.55 -21.21
C LYS A 57 -5.95 5.20 -20.44
N VAL A 58 -5.36 6.18 -19.75
CA VAL A 58 -4.12 5.99 -18.97
C VAL A 58 -4.39 5.14 -17.73
N GLN A 59 -5.55 5.36 -17.08
CA GLN A 59 -5.98 4.55 -15.95
C GLN A 59 -6.11 3.07 -16.34
N LYS A 60 -6.76 2.78 -17.47
CA LYS A 60 -6.91 1.42 -17.99
C LYS A 60 -5.56 0.77 -18.32
N GLN A 61 -4.64 1.51 -18.90
CA GLN A 61 -3.27 1.02 -19.17
C GLN A 61 -2.53 0.66 -17.88
N TRP A 62 -2.66 1.47 -16.83
CA TRP A 62 -2.04 1.18 -15.53
C TRP A 62 -2.66 -0.04 -14.84
N GLN A 63 -3.97 -0.21 -14.94
CA GLN A 63 -4.65 -1.40 -14.44
C GLN A 63 -4.11 -2.66 -15.11
N GLN A 64 -4.11 -2.69 -16.44
CA GLN A 64 -3.58 -3.82 -17.21
C GLN A 64 -2.10 -4.10 -16.91
N PHE A 65 -1.30 -3.05 -16.77
CA PHE A 65 0.11 -3.19 -16.43
C PHE A 65 0.29 -3.80 -15.03
N THR A 66 -0.44 -3.31 -14.02
CA THR A 66 -0.36 -3.79 -12.65
C THR A 66 -0.81 -5.24 -12.55
N GLU A 67 -1.93 -5.57 -13.18
CA GLU A 67 -2.46 -6.93 -13.24
C GLU A 67 -1.44 -7.89 -13.86
N ARG A 68 -0.89 -7.54 -15.02
CA ARG A 68 0.16 -8.34 -15.69
C ARG A 68 1.42 -8.47 -14.83
N TYR A 69 1.80 -7.43 -14.11
CA TYR A 69 2.93 -7.48 -13.17
C TYR A 69 2.68 -8.48 -12.05
N PHE A 70 1.49 -8.46 -11.44
CA PHE A 70 1.14 -9.39 -10.37
C PHE A 70 1.09 -10.84 -10.83
N GLN A 71 0.54 -11.09 -12.01
CA GLN A 71 0.44 -12.44 -12.58
C GLN A 71 1.79 -13.02 -12.97
N LYS A 72 2.65 -12.23 -13.59
CA LYS A 72 3.89 -12.73 -14.21
C LYS A 72 5.12 -12.64 -13.33
N ARG A 73 5.12 -11.81 -12.28
CA ARG A 73 6.32 -11.62 -11.45
C ARG A 73 6.44 -12.73 -10.40
N ILE A 74 7.24 -13.76 -10.70
CA ILE A 74 7.49 -14.90 -9.80
C ILE A 74 8.16 -14.45 -8.49
N SER A 75 9.04 -13.45 -8.54
CA SER A 75 9.72 -12.92 -7.36
C SER A 75 8.85 -12.00 -6.48
N LEU A 76 7.60 -11.73 -6.88
CA LEU A 76 6.67 -10.97 -6.06
C LEU A 76 6.16 -11.85 -4.92
N ARG A 77 6.53 -11.54 -3.70
CA ARG A 77 6.16 -12.29 -2.50
C ARG A 77 4.82 -11.85 -1.93
N GLY A 78 4.59 -10.55 -1.88
CA GLY A 78 3.34 -10.01 -1.36
C GLY A 78 3.20 -8.53 -1.66
N ILE A 79 2.13 -7.94 -1.18
CA ILE A 79 1.71 -6.59 -1.52
C ILE A 79 1.46 -5.79 -0.24
N PHE A 80 2.05 -4.59 -0.21
CA PHE A 80 1.72 -3.58 0.79
C PHE A 80 0.68 -2.62 0.21
N LEU A 81 -0.52 -2.65 0.75
CA LEU A 81 -1.60 -1.76 0.35
C LEU A 81 -1.74 -0.61 1.35
N ILE A 82 -1.46 0.59 0.86
CA ILE A 82 -1.47 1.81 1.68
C ILE A 82 -2.82 2.50 1.57
N MET A 83 -3.61 2.48 2.65
CA MET A 83 -4.90 3.16 2.73
C MET A 83 -4.84 4.38 3.65
N ASP A 84 -5.63 5.40 3.37
CA ASP A 84 -5.90 6.49 4.32
C ASP A 84 -6.97 6.03 5.32
N ILE A 85 -6.65 5.96 6.61
CA ILE A 85 -7.56 5.46 7.63
C ILE A 85 -8.91 6.20 7.70
N ARG A 86 -8.95 7.45 7.21
CA ARG A 86 -10.17 8.27 7.21
C ARG A 86 -11.17 7.86 6.11
N HIS A 87 -10.67 7.18 5.08
CA HIS A 87 -11.43 6.73 3.91
C HIS A 87 -10.85 5.39 3.42
N PRO A 88 -10.89 4.33 4.25
CA PRO A 88 -10.37 3.02 3.86
C PRO A 88 -11.34 2.34 2.90
N MET A 89 -10.88 1.28 2.26
CA MET A 89 -11.69 0.40 1.41
C MET A 89 -12.37 1.15 0.25
N THR A 90 -11.64 2.06 -0.39
CA THR A 90 -12.12 2.70 -1.63
C THR A 90 -12.27 1.66 -2.74
N ALA A 91 -12.99 1.99 -3.82
CA ALA A 91 -13.14 1.10 -4.97
C ALA A 91 -11.78 0.63 -5.54
N PHE A 92 -10.75 1.48 -5.48
CA PHE A 92 -9.40 1.11 -5.89
C PHE A 92 -8.71 0.18 -4.90
N ASP A 93 -8.92 0.38 -3.60
CA ASP A 93 -8.39 -0.53 -2.59
C ASP A 93 -9.00 -1.92 -2.75
N GLN A 94 -10.32 -1.99 -2.96
CA GLN A 94 -11.03 -3.24 -3.22
C GLN A 94 -10.50 -3.94 -4.48
N GLN A 95 -10.30 -3.22 -5.57
CA GLN A 95 -9.73 -3.78 -6.80
C GLN A 95 -8.33 -4.37 -6.58
N MET A 96 -7.49 -3.71 -5.76
CA MET A 96 -6.18 -4.25 -5.41
C MET A 96 -6.26 -5.52 -4.57
N ILE A 97 -7.20 -5.56 -3.63
CA ILE A 97 -7.48 -6.73 -2.81
C ILE A 97 -7.91 -7.91 -3.70
N ASP A 98 -8.85 -7.67 -4.63
CA ASP A 98 -9.34 -8.68 -5.55
C ASP A 98 -8.21 -9.24 -6.43
N TRP A 99 -7.32 -8.39 -6.92
CA TRP A 99 -6.14 -8.83 -7.67
C TRP A 99 -5.16 -9.64 -6.82
N CYS A 100 -4.94 -9.26 -5.57
CA CYS A 100 -4.11 -10.03 -4.65
C CYS A 100 -4.68 -11.44 -4.45
N ALA A 101 -5.99 -11.53 -4.20
CA ALA A 101 -6.70 -12.79 -4.04
C ALA A 101 -6.62 -13.65 -5.32
N TYR A 102 -6.89 -13.05 -6.47
CA TYR A 102 -6.82 -13.72 -7.77
C TYR A 102 -5.40 -14.27 -8.09
N CYS A 103 -4.37 -13.51 -7.75
CA CYS A 103 -2.97 -13.90 -7.99
C CYS A 103 -2.36 -14.76 -6.86
N GLY A 104 -3.11 -15.07 -5.81
CA GLY A 104 -2.62 -15.82 -4.66
C GLY A 104 -1.50 -15.14 -3.90
N LYS A 105 -1.49 -13.78 -3.84
CA LYS A 105 -0.43 -13.01 -3.19
C LYS A 105 -0.87 -12.55 -1.79
N SER A 106 0.01 -12.74 -0.82
CA SER A 106 -0.19 -12.20 0.55
C SER A 106 -0.38 -10.69 0.52
N LEU A 107 -1.23 -10.17 1.40
CA LEU A 107 -1.58 -8.76 1.47
C LEU A 107 -1.33 -8.21 2.87
N HIS A 108 -0.57 -7.13 2.97
CA HIS A 108 -0.41 -6.36 4.19
C HIS A 108 -1.00 -4.96 4.02
N VAL A 109 -2.08 -4.68 4.75
CA VAL A 109 -2.77 -3.39 4.69
C VAL A 109 -2.21 -2.45 5.76
N VAL A 110 -1.81 -1.26 5.34
CA VAL A 110 -1.26 -0.22 6.20
C VAL A 110 -2.21 0.97 6.23
N LEU A 111 -2.94 1.12 7.35
CA LEU A 111 -3.87 2.24 7.57
C LEU A 111 -3.09 3.48 8.01
N THR A 112 -2.72 4.31 7.04
CA THR A 112 -1.90 5.49 7.27
C THR A 112 -2.69 6.65 7.88
N LYS A 113 -1.95 7.62 8.44
CA LYS A 113 -2.51 8.82 9.10
C LYS A 113 -3.37 8.49 10.31
N SER A 114 -3.04 7.44 11.04
CA SER A 114 -3.75 7.07 12.28
C SER A 114 -3.74 8.19 13.32
N ASP A 115 -2.76 9.09 13.26
CA ASP A 115 -2.67 10.30 14.07
C ASP A 115 -3.77 11.34 13.79
N LYS A 116 -4.55 11.19 12.72
CA LYS A 116 -5.68 12.08 12.37
C LYS A 116 -7.01 11.64 12.98
N LEU A 117 -7.04 10.50 13.62
CA LEU A 117 -8.21 9.99 14.32
C LEU A 117 -7.92 9.88 15.83
N ARG A 118 -8.97 9.98 16.65
CA ARG A 118 -8.90 9.62 18.07
C ARG A 118 -8.69 8.12 18.18
N TYR A 119 -8.04 7.68 19.24
CA TYR A 119 -7.68 6.28 19.48
C TYR A 119 -8.85 5.30 19.26
N GLY A 120 -10.02 5.56 19.84
CA GLY A 120 -11.20 4.71 19.66
C GLY A 120 -11.64 4.59 18.20
N ALA A 121 -11.71 5.71 17.47
CA ALA A 121 -12.07 5.73 16.07
C ALA A 121 -11.02 5.00 15.19
N ALA A 122 -9.74 5.15 15.49
CA ALA A 122 -8.69 4.43 14.78
C ALA A 122 -8.78 2.92 15.03
N LYS A 123 -9.06 2.49 16.28
CA LYS A 123 -9.26 1.09 16.63
C LYS A 123 -10.49 0.49 15.94
N THR A 124 -11.61 1.23 15.89
CA THR A 124 -12.81 0.80 15.16
C THR A 124 -12.50 0.61 13.67
N ALA A 125 -11.86 1.58 13.02
CA ALA A 125 -11.48 1.46 11.60
C ALA A 125 -10.57 0.26 11.34
N LEU A 126 -9.60 -0.01 12.24
CA LEU A 126 -8.73 -1.19 12.14
C LEU A 126 -9.54 -2.49 12.19
N LEU A 127 -10.47 -2.62 13.14
CA LEU A 127 -11.30 -3.81 13.29
C LEU A 127 -12.25 -4.00 12.10
N ASP A 128 -12.84 -2.92 11.58
CA ASP A 128 -13.77 -2.98 10.45
C ASP A 128 -13.07 -3.39 9.16
N VAL A 129 -11.86 -2.87 8.91
CA VAL A 129 -11.03 -3.30 7.78
C VAL A 129 -10.60 -4.76 7.98
N GLY A 130 -10.17 -5.15 9.19
CA GLY A 130 -9.81 -6.53 9.50
C GLY A 130 -10.92 -7.52 9.15
N ARG A 131 -12.15 -7.28 9.62
CA ARG A 131 -13.32 -8.13 9.32
C ARG A 131 -13.60 -8.26 7.83
N GLN A 132 -13.35 -7.22 7.04
CA GLN A 132 -13.50 -7.29 5.58
C GLN A 132 -12.40 -8.14 4.95
N LEU A 133 -11.18 -8.04 5.46
CA LEU A 133 -10.03 -8.82 4.99
C LEU A 133 -10.13 -10.31 5.37
N ASP A 134 -10.77 -10.66 6.49
CA ASP A 134 -10.97 -12.06 6.93
C ASP A 134 -11.74 -12.90 5.90
N ARG A 135 -12.44 -12.25 4.97
CA ARG A 135 -13.19 -12.91 3.88
C ARG A 135 -12.34 -13.21 2.65
N ILE A 136 -11.09 -12.76 2.64
CA ILE A 136 -10.21 -12.90 1.48
C ILE A 136 -9.46 -14.23 1.56
N SER A 137 -9.30 -14.90 0.41
CA SER A 137 -8.75 -16.25 0.29
C SER A 137 -7.22 -16.34 0.42
N VAL A 138 -6.53 -15.22 0.60
CA VAL A 138 -5.06 -15.18 0.77
C VAL A 138 -4.69 -14.68 2.17
N PRO A 139 -3.48 -14.98 2.67
CA PRO A 139 -3.01 -14.42 3.93
C PRO A 139 -3.09 -12.90 3.93
N THR A 140 -3.81 -12.34 4.89
CA THR A 140 -3.99 -10.89 5.01
C THR A 140 -3.63 -10.44 6.42
N THR A 141 -3.06 -9.25 6.52
CA THR A 141 -2.79 -8.57 7.79
C THR A 141 -3.11 -7.09 7.65
N VAL A 142 -3.47 -6.44 8.75
CA VAL A 142 -3.76 -5.00 8.79
C VAL A 142 -3.19 -4.34 10.03
N GLN A 143 -2.67 -3.13 9.88
CA GLN A 143 -2.12 -2.37 11.01
C GLN A 143 -2.42 -0.87 10.92
N LEU A 144 -2.37 -0.21 12.08
CA LEU A 144 -2.32 1.24 12.16
C LEU A 144 -0.93 1.76 11.85
N PHE A 145 -0.86 2.90 11.18
CA PHE A 145 0.41 3.50 10.82
C PHE A 145 0.34 5.04 10.80
N SER A 146 1.37 5.67 11.33
CA SER A 146 1.61 7.11 11.15
C SER A 146 3.10 7.39 10.99
N ALA A 147 3.48 7.88 9.81
CA ALA A 147 4.85 8.33 9.56
C ALA A 147 5.20 9.57 10.39
N THR A 148 4.22 10.40 10.76
CA THR A 148 4.41 11.62 11.55
C THR A 148 4.56 11.30 13.03
N ALA A 149 3.66 10.47 13.57
CA ALA A 149 3.70 10.05 14.98
C ALA A 149 4.63 8.85 15.22
N LYS A 150 5.26 8.31 14.16
CA LYS A 150 6.12 7.13 14.19
C LYS A 150 5.44 5.87 14.78
N THR A 151 4.13 5.74 14.58
CA THR A 151 3.34 4.61 15.05
C THR A 151 3.35 3.48 14.02
N GLY A 152 3.51 2.22 14.45
CA GLY A 152 3.41 1.03 13.61
C GLY A 152 4.55 0.86 12.60
N ILE A 153 5.71 1.50 12.80
CA ILE A 153 6.87 1.35 11.91
C ILE A 153 7.48 -0.03 12.09
N ASP A 154 7.70 -0.44 13.33
CA ASP A 154 8.30 -1.74 13.66
C ASP A 154 7.40 -2.88 13.20
N ASP A 155 6.07 -2.78 13.43
CA ASP A 155 5.10 -3.76 12.95
C ASP A 155 5.12 -3.88 11.42
N ALA A 156 5.23 -2.75 10.70
CA ALA A 156 5.36 -2.76 9.25
C ALA A 156 6.70 -3.39 8.79
N GLN A 157 7.76 -3.26 9.57
CA GLN A 157 9.03 -3.92 9.30
C GLN A 157 8.95 -5.44 9.52
N ILE A 158 8.19 -5.89 10.54
CA ILE A 158 7.89 -7.30 10.77
C ILE A 158 6.95 -7.83 9.69
N GLY A 159 5.89 -7.11 9.34
CA GLY A 159 4.99 -7.45 8.22
C GLY A 159 5.73 -7.67 6.91
N ARG A 160 6.82 -6.93 6.68
CA ARG A 160 7.76 -7.13 5.57
C ARG A 160 8.41 -8.53 5.54
N ALA A 161 8.53 -9.19 6.67
CA ALA A 161 9.10 -10.54 6.74
C ALA A 161 8.07 -11.64 6.45
N HIS A 162 6.78 -11.33 6.53
CA HIS A 162 5.67 -12.29 6.33
C HIS A 162 4.98 -12.17 4.97
N VAL A 163 5.36 -11.20 4.15
CA VAL A 163 4.80 -10.94 2.81
C VAL A 163 5.70 -11.39 1.68
#